data_7f906808ad9aa0d3d91c9284e59ee78e
#
_entry.id   7f906808ad9aa0d3d91c9284e59ee78e
#
_cell.length_a   1.000
_cell.length_b   1.000
_cell.length_c   1.000
_cell.angle_alpha   90.00
_cell.angle_beta   90.00
_cell.angle_gamma   90.00
#
_symmetry.space_group_name_H-M   'P 1'
#
loop_
_entity.id
_entity.type
_entity.pdbx_description
1 polymer ?
#
loop_
_entity_poly.entity_id
_entity_poly.type
_entity_poly.pdbx_seq_one_letter_code
_entity_poly.pdbx_strand_id
1 'polypeptide(L)'
;MGLIPPSSGAIDVVGDIHGTFDHLNSLLSTLGYCHVADGWTHPEGRRLVFVGDYIDRGPEPVRSVALVRELCDAGVAFALLGNHDVNAIQFSMRRDSRGIFDPCQAHRDACAVLHSGAAPAKGWLRSHEGNGRSPKNIHQHEETLRNSTADEYAEIVQWACRLPAWLELPGIRVVHAAWIPPAMRKLDDWAGKNGIQSLGIRAASIDHAIAAQRDRSKAPGIAPSPPLWHDLLNLGSIRAERARPDSCEAVALERVLKGVEAELPDGVSYCDVMKVDRHAVRVRWFEPAAGRTFDEHALVRRDVRDAIARDTRGARIGESYDGILPMTPAEAYSADERPVFFGHYGLRRVDTIDRWPLNVACVDMSAFDTDAGGELAAYRWSGERILDPAQQMVSCNARR
;
A
#
# COMPACT_ATOMS: atom_id res chain seq x y z
N MET A 1 12.39 -13.06 -30.40
CA MET A 1 12.00 -12.74 -29.01
C MET A 1 10.67 -13.45 -28.80
N GLY A 2 10.70 -14.60 -28.13
CA GLY A 2 9.47 -15.41 -27.94
C GLY A 2 8.57 -14.75 -26.90
N LEU A 3 7.35 -14.43 -27.27
CA LEU A 3 6.29 -14.13 -26.34
C LEU A 3 6.13 -15.34 -25.40
N ILE A 4 6.26 -15.10 -24.10
CA ILE A 4 5.87 -16.11 -23.09
C ILE A 4 4.37 -16.29 -23.31
N PRO A 5 3.86 -17.53 -23.50
CA PRO A 5 2.44 -17.73 -23.60
C PRO A 5 1.78 -17.18 -22.34
N PRO A 6 0.58 -16.56 -22.43
CA PRO A 6 -0.06 -15.89 -21.30
C PRO A 6 -0.57 -16.90 -20.26
N SER A 7 0.36 -17.53 -19.55
CA SER A 7 0.04 -18.41 -18.41
C SER A 7 -0.44 -17.64 -17.19
N SER A 8 -0.23 -16.31 -17.17
CA SER A 8 -0.69 -15.41 -16.10
C SER A 8 -1.92 -14.58 -16.44
N GLY A 9 -2.36 -14.56 -17.72
CA GLY A 9 -3.44 -13.70 -18.20
C GLY A 9 -3.01 -12.22 -18.35
N ALA A 10 -3.80 -11.43 -19.05
CA ALA A 10 -3.61 -9.99 -19.14
C ALA A 10 -4.17 -9.31 -17.87
N ILE A 11 -3.42 -8.36 -17.29
CA ILE A 11 -3.71 -7.77 -15.99
C ILE A 11 -3.67 -6.24 -16.08
N ASP A 12 -4.63 -5.58 -15.47
CA ASP A 12 -4.63 -4.14 -15.23
C ASP A 12 -4.30 -3.90 -13.75
N VAL A 13 -3.13 -3.33 -13.45
CA VAL A 13 -2.67 -3.07 -12.08
C VAL A 13 -3.06 -1.64 -11.70
N VAL A 14 -3.96 -1.50 -10.74
CA VAL A 14 -4.59 -0.23 -10.33
C VAL A 14 -3.92 0.30 -9.07
N GLY A 15 -3.61 1.60 -9.08
CA GLY A 15 -3.01 2.34 -7.97
C GLY A 15 -3.94 2.59 -6.80
N ASP A 16 -3.44 3.36 -5.82
CA ASP A 16 -4.11 3.70 -4.58
C ASP A 16 -5.41 4.47 -4.85
N ILE A 17 -6.52 3.99 -4.29
CA ILE A 17 -7.87 4.52 -4.58
C ILE A 17 -8.23 5.66 -3.61
N HIS A 18 -7.93 5.49 -2.32
CA HIS A 18 -8.18 6.51 -1.31
C HIS A 18 -9.59 7.12 -1.35
N GLY A 19 -10.64 6.29 -1.39
CA GLY A 19 -12.02 6.78 -1.34
C GLY A 19 -12.47 7.61 -2.55
N THR A 20 -11.77 7.55 -3.68
CA THR A 20 -12.12 8.29 -4.91
C THR A 20 -12.99 7.43 -5.84
N PHE A 21 -14.22 7.14 -5.41
CA PHE A 21 -15.14 6.24 -6.10
C PHE A 21 -15.40 6.63 -7.56
N ASP A 22 -15.65 7.92 -7.83
CA ASP A 22 -15.96 8.37 -9.19
C ASP A 22 -14.77 8.19 -10.14
N HIS A 23 -13.53 8.35 -9.63
CA HIS A 23 -12.32 8.07 -10.41
C HIS A 23 -12.20 6.57 -10.71
N LEU A 24 -12.46 5.72 -9.71
CA LEU A 24 -12.44 4.27 -9.87
C LEU A 24 -13.47 3.82 -10.93
N ASN A 25 -14.71 4.28 -10.82
CA ASN A 25 -15.77 3.94 -11.77
C ASN A 25 -15.45 4.39 -13.20
N SER A 26 -14.90 5.61 -13.33
CA SER A 26 -14.46 6.14 -14.62
C SER A 26 -13.28 5.37 -15.20
N LEU A 27 -12.31 4.98 -14.35
CA LEU A 27 -11.16 4.19 -14.77
C LEU A 27 -11.58 2.81 -15.24
N LEU A 28 -12.47 2.11 -14.52
CA LEU A 28 -13.00 0.81 -14.92
C LEU A 28 -13.68 0.87 -16.29
N SER A 29 -14.50 1.90 -16.53
CA SER A 29 -15.15 2.12 -17.82
C SER A 29 -14.13 2.37 -18.94
N THR A 30 -13.08 3.17 -18.67
CA THR A 30 -12.01 3.47 -19.64
C THR A 30 -11.17 2.24 -19.96
N LEU A 31 -10.93 1.38 -18.98
CA LEU A 31 -10.21 0.11 -19.15
C LEU A 31 -11.05 -0.93 -19.93
N GLY A 32 -12.38 -0.77 -20.01
CA GLY A 32 -13.29 -1.66 -20.70
C GLY A 32 -14.00 -2.68 -19.81
N TYR A 33 -13.92 -2.52 -18.49
CA TYR A 33 -14.71 -3.33 -17.55
C TYR A 33 -16.17 -2.89 -17.58
N CYS A 34 -17.07 -3.84 -17.62
CA CYS A 34 -18.51 -3.58 -17.66
C CYS A 34 -19.28 -4.54 -16.76
N HIS A 35 -20.39 -4.04 -16.23
CA HIS A 35 -21.34 -4.84 -15.47
C HIS A 35 -22.40 -5.42 -16.41
N VAL A 36 -22.52 -6.74 -16.43
CA VAL A 36 -23.53 -7.48 -17.21
C VAL A 36 -24.48 -8.22 -16.26
N ALA A 37 -25.45 -8.95 -16.79
CA ALA A 37 -26.43 -9.67 -15.98
C ALA A 37 -25.81 -10.62 -14.93
N ASP A 38 -24.65 -11.22 -15.28
CA ASP A 38 -23.93 -12.17 -14.44
C ASP A 38 -22.83 -11.50 -13.56
N GLY A 39 -22.78 -10.17 -13.48
CA GLY A 39 -21.80 -9.39 -12.73
C GLY A 39 -20.74 -8.70 -13.57
N TRP A 40 -19.60 -8.37 -12.97
CA TRP A 40 -18.51 -7.67 -13.66
C TRP A 40 -17.73 -8.58 -14.60
N THR A 41 -17.33 -8.03 -15.77
CA THR A 41 -16.53 -8.73 -16.78
C THR A 41 -15.67 -7.78 -17.60
N HIS A 42 -14.68 -8.33 -18.32
CA HIS A 42 -13.91 -7.64 -19.36
C HIS A 42 -13.98 -8.44 -20.67
N PRO A 43 -14.27 -7.82 -21.84
CA PRO A 43 -14.45 -8.56 -23.10
C PRO A 43 -13.22 -9.37 -23.53
N GLU A 44 -12.02 -8.93 -23.20
CA GLU A 44 -10.75 -9.64 -23.47
C GLU A 44 -10.33 -10.57 -22.33
N GLY A 45 -11.16 -10.78 -21.32
CA GLY A 45 -10.84 -11.62 -20.17
C GLY A 45 -9.74 -11.08 -19.25
N ARG A 46 -9.44 -9.78 -19.30
CA ARG A 46 -8.45 -9.15 -18.41
C ARG A 46 -8.90 -9.22 -16.96
N ARG A 47 -7.96 -9.16 -16.03
CA ARG A 47 -8.19 -9.13 -14.58
C ARG A 47 -7.58 -7.88 -13.96
N LEU A 48 -8.19 -7.42 -12.88
CA LEU A 48 -7.69 -6.30 -12.09
C LEU A 48 -6.81 -6.80 -10.94
N VAL A 49 -5.77 -6.04 -10.62
CA VAL A 49 -5.02 -6.16 -9.37
C VAL A 49 -4.92 -4.79 -8.74
N PHE A 50 -5.53 -4.62 -7.57
CA PHE A 50 -5.46 -3.39 -6.77
C PHE A 50 -4.28 -3.45 -5.80
N VAL A 51 -3.48 -2.40 -5.74
CA VAL A 51 -2.26 -2.37 -4.91
C VAL A 51 -2.50 -2.06 -3.43
N GLY A 52 -3.74 -1.70 -3.02
CA GLY A 52 -4.10 -1.36 -1.64
C GLY A 52 -4.57 0.09 -1.48
N ASP A 53 -4.70 0.53 -0.22
CA ASP A 53 -5.10 1.87 0.17
C ASP A 53 -6.47 2.29 -0.41
N TYR A 54 -7.51 1.61 0.04
CA TYR A 54 -8.88 1.83 -0.44
C TYR A 54 -9.58 2.98 0.25
N ILE A 55 -9.17 3.31 1.47
CA ILE A 55 -9.79 4.24 2.41
C ILE A 55 -8.95 5.51 2.61
N ASP A 56 -9.51 6.45 3.35
CA ASP A 56 -8.92 7.73 3.73
C ASP A 56 -8.78 8.72 2.56
N ARG A 57 -8.58 9.99 2.88
CA ARG A 57 -8.31 11.11 1.98
C ARG A 57 -9.47 11.52 1.08
N GLY A 58 -10.09 10.61 0.36
CA GLY A 58 -11.22 10.89 -0.53
C GLY A 58 -12.57 10.72 0.16
N PRO A 59 -13.65 11.28 -0.44
CA PRO A 59 -14.94 11.44 0.23
C PRO A 59 -15.82 10.18 0.24
N GLU A 60 -15.50 9.13 -0.53
CA GLU A 60 -16.39 7.98 -0.72
C GLU A 60 -15.73 6.64 -0.41
N PRO A 61 -15.14 6.45 0.79
CA PRO A 61 -14.41 5.23 1.13
C PRO A 61 -15.31 3.99 1.13
N VAL A 62 -16.54 4.10 1.64
CA VAL A 62 -17.50 2.97 1.71
C VAL A 62 -17.86 2.47 0.31
N ARG A 63 -18.19 3.39 -0.61
CA ARG A 63 -18.52 3.03 -2.00
C ARG A 63 -17.34 2.44 -2.74
N SER A 64 -16.14 3.00 -2.53
CA SER A 64 -14.90 2.51 -3.15
C SER A 64 -14.60 1.08 -2.71
N VAL A 65 -14.65 0.79 -1.41
CA VAL A 65 -14.44 -0.57 -0.89
C VAL A 65 -15.53 -1.52 -1.37
N ALA A 66 -16.80 -1.09 -1.38
CA ALA A 66 -17.92 -1.93 -1.85
C ALA A 66 -17.72 -2.37 -3.30
N LEU A 67 -17.31 -1.44 -4.19
CA LEU A 67 -17.05 -1.75 -5.60
C LEU A 67 -15.86 -2.71 -5.77
N VAL A 68 -14.76 -2.49 -5.03
CA VAL A 68 -13.61 -3.42 -5.10
C VAL A 68 -13.99 -4.81 -4.60
N ARG A 69 -14.77 -4.91 -3.52
CA ARG A 69 -15.28 -6.19 -3.00
C ARG A 69 -16.16 -6.90 -4.03
N GLU A 70 -17.08 -6.16 -4.67
CA GLU A 70 -17.94 -6.70 -5.72
C GLU A 70 -17.12 -7.27 -6.90
N LEU A 71 -16.08 -6.56 -7.35
CA LEU A 71 -15.17 -7.03 -8.39
C LEU A 71 -14.39 -8.28 -7.96
N CYS A 72 -13.94 -8.36 -6.71
CA CYS A 72 -13.29 -9.54 -6.16
C CYS A 72 -14.25 -10.75 -6.06
N ASP A 73 -15.48 -10.50 -5.60
CA ASP A 73 -16.51 -11.54 -5.46
C ASP A 73 -16.99 -12.05 -6.83
N ALA A 74 -17.03 -11.18 -7.84
CA ALA A 74 -17.28 -11.58 -9.24
C ALA A 74 -16.11 -12.39 -9.85
N GLY A 75 -14.95 -12.45 -9.20
CA GLY A 75 -13.78 -13.17 -9.73
C GLY A 75 -13.03 -12.42 -10.81
N VAL A 76 -13.23 -11.09 -10.89
CA VAL A 76 -12.59 -10.22 -11.91
C VAL A 76 -11.39 -9.49 -11.34
N ALA A 77 -11.31 -9.36 -10.01
CA ALA A 77 -10.26 -8.61 -9.35
C ALA A 77 -9.56 -9.39 -8.23
N PHE A 78 -8.33 -8.97 -7.96
CA PHE A 78 -7.50 -9.33 -6.81
C PHE A 78 -7.11 -8.06 -6.06
N ALA A 79 -7.24 -8.06 -4.75
CA ALA A 79 -6.99 -6.89 -3.91
C ALA A 79 -5.83 -7.15 -2.94
N LEU A 80 -4.88 -6.22 -2.84
CA LEU A 80 -3.79 -6.25 -1.87
C LEU A 80 -4.09 -5.36 -0.67
N LEU A 81 -3.39 -5.63 0.42
CA LEU A 81 -3.41 -4.85 1.64
C LEU A 81 -2.51 -3.62 1.50
N GLY A 82 -3.03 -2.43 1.75
CA GLY A 82 -2.28 -1.19 1.81
C GLY A 82 -1.94 -0.77 3.25
N ASN A 83 -1.12 0.26 3.40
CA ASN A 83 -0.73 0.74 4.72
C ASN A 83 -1.87 1.47 5.44
N HIS A 84 -2.78 2.14 4.74
CA HIS A 84 -3.97 2.76 5.35
C HIS A 84 -4.92 1.69 5.86
N ASP A 85 -5.07 0.59 5.13
CA ASP A 85 -5.89 -0.55 5.53
C ASP A 85 -5.35 -1.21 6.82
N VAL A 86 -4.03 -1.44 6.91
CA VAL A 86 -3.37 -1.94 8.14
C VAL A 86 -3.48 -0.93 9.28
N ASN A 87 -3.36 0.36 8.99
CA ASN A 87 -3.55 1.39 10.00
C ASN A 87 -4.96 1.34 10.60
N ALA A 88 -6.00 1.09 9.79
CA ALA A 88 -7.37 0.93 10.27
C ALA A 88 -7.56 -0.35 11.10
N ILE A 89 -6.93 -1.47 10.71
CA ILE A 89 -6.88 -2.69 11.51
C ILE A 89 -6.28 -2.39 12.89
N GLN A 90 -5.10 -1.75 12.93
CA GLN A 90 -4.41 -1.39 14.16
C GLN A 90 -5.20 -0.39 15.01
N PHE A 91 -5.90 0.56 14.35
CA PHE A 91 -6.75 1.56 14.99
C PHE A 91 -7.94 0.92 15.73
N SER A 92 -8.37 -0.25 15.28
CA SER A 92 -9.49 -1.03 15.81
C SER A 92 -9.12 -2.02 16.92
N MET A 93 -7.88 -2.03 17.40
CA MET A 93 -7.36 -2.97 18.39
C MET A 93 -7.06 -2.31 19.72
N ARG A 94 -7.35 -3.01 20.83
CA ARG A 94 -7.00 -2.59 22.19
C ARG A 94 -5.55 -2.95 22.51
N ARG A 95 -4.81 -2.03 23.15
CA ARG A 95 -3.41 -2.23 23.56
C ARG A 95 -3.29 -3.15 24.78
N ASP A 96 -4.17 -2.96 25.73
CA ASP A 96 -4.18 -3.57 27.05
C ASP A 96 -4.83 -4.95 27.09
N SER A 97 -5.45 -5.39 25.99
CA SER A 97 -6.26 -6.60 25.95
C SER A 97 -6.05 -7.34 24.62
N ARG A 98 -5.17 -8.35 24.67
CA ARG A 98 -4.88 -9.21 23.53
C ARG A 98 -6.18 -9.81 22.95
N GLY A 99 -6.39 -9.58 21.67
CA GLY A 99 -7.53 -10.13 20.93
C GLY A 99 -8.81 -9.32 21.02
N ILE A 100 -8.86 -8.20 21.75
CA ILE A 100 -10.00 -7.28 21.62
C ILE A 100 -9.81 -6.44 20.35
N PHE A 101 -10.65 -6.78 19.37
CA PHE A 101 -10.79 -6.11 18.09
C PHE A 101 -12.23 -5.61 18.00
N ASP A 102 -12.40 -4.29 18.12
CA ASP A 102 -13.71 -3.65 18.11
C ASP A 102 -13.71 -2.40 17.23
N PRO A 103 -13.80 -2.58 15.90
CA PRO A 103 -13.83 -1.46 14.96
C PRO A 103 -15.04 -0.56 15.16
N CYS A 104 -16.20 -1.09 15.57
CA CYS A 104 -17.37 -0.27 15.84
C CYS A 104 -17.14 0.70 16.99
N GLN A 105 -16.55 0.24 18.10
CA GLN A 105 -16.25 1.12 19.24
C GLN A 105 -15.12 2.10 18.90
N ALA A 106 -14.08 1.65 18.17
CA ALA A 106 -13.02 2.52 17.71
C ALA A 106 -13.55 3.66 16.84
N HIS A 107 -14.47 3.37 15.92
CA HIS A 107 -15.17 4.38 15.12
C HIS A 107 -15.96 5.36 15.99
N ARG A 108 -16.82 4.87 16.90
CA ARG A 108 -17.61 5.73 17.80
C ARG A 108 -16.74 6.65 18.65
N ASP A 109 -15.67 6.12 19.24
CA ASP A 109 -14.73 6.88 20.06
C ASP A 109 -14.04 7.99 19.25
N ALA A 110 -13.61 7.68 18.03
CA ALA A 110 -12.96 8.66 17.14
C ALA A 110 -13.93 9.72 16.64
N CYS A 111 -15.15 9.34 16.24
CA CYS A 111 -16.19 10.28 15.82
C CYS A 111 -16.59 11.22 16.95
N ALA A 112 -16.60 10.78 18.20
CA ALA A 112 -16.83 11.67 19.35
C ALA A 112 -15.76 12.75 19.46
N VAL A 113 -14.49 12.44 19.17
CA VAL A 113 -13.41 13.43 19.10
C VAL A 113 -13.63 14.43 17.95
N LEU A 114 -13.92 13.91 16.76
CA LEU A 114 -14.07 14.73 15.54
C LEU A 114 -15.31 15.66 15.57
N HIS A 115 -16.42 15.23 16.18
CA HIS A 115 -17.67 15.99 16.14
C HIS A 115 -17.89 16.86 17.37
N SER A 116 -17.42 16.46 18.54
CA SER A 116 -17.70 17.17 19.80
C SER A 116 -16.46 17.66 20.54
N GLY A 117 -15.25 17.44 20.00
CA GLY A 117 -14.01 17.76 20.69
C GLY A 117 -13.80 16.94 21.97
N ALA A 118 -14.43 15.78 22.09
CA ALA A 118 -14.25 14.86 23.22
C ALA A 118 -12.76 14.51 23.42
N ALA A 119 -12.38 14.22 24.67
CA ALA A 119 -11.03 13.70 24.92
C ALA A 119 -10.85 12.35 24.21
N PRO A 120 -9.69 12.10 23.55
CA PRO A 120 -9.44 10.84 22.90
C PRO A 120 -9.55 9.66 23.86
N ALA A 121 -10.21 8.59 23.43
CA ALA A 121 -10.35 7.37 24.22
C ALA A 121 -9.02 6.67 24.42
N LYS A 122 -8.82 6.10 25.60
CA LYS A 122 -7.58 5.42 26.01
C LYS A 122 -7.61 3.93 25.69
N GLY A 123 -6.42 3.34 25.63
CA GLY A 123 -6.22 1.89 25.58
C GLY A 123 -6.31 1.28 24.18
N TRP A 124 -6.36 2.08 23.10
CA TRP A 124 -6.25 1.60 21.73
C TRP A 124 -4.78 1.36 21.32
N LEU A 125 -4.53 0.36 20.49
CA LEU A 125 -3.19 0.00 20.04
C LEU A 125 -2.55 1.12 19.21
N ARG A 126 -3.28 1.62 18.21
CA ARG A 126 -2.94 2.85 17.51
C ARG A 126 -3.60 3.99 18.26
N SER A 127 -2.79 4.67 19.07
CA SER A 127 -3.26 5.59 20.09
C SER A 127 -4.31 6.58 19.61
N HIS A 128 -5.48 6.53 20.23
CA HIS A 128 -6.43 7.63 20.29
C HIS A 128 -5.99 8.66 21.37
N GLU A 129 -4.96 8.33 22.13
CA GLU A 129 -4.45 9.12 23.25
C GLU A 129 -3.33 10.08 22.90
N GLY A 130 -3.26 11.13 23.68
CA GLY A 130 -2.27 12.19 23.62
C GLY A 130 -0.87 11.83 24.15
N ASN A 131 -0.19 10.87 23.61
CA ASN A 131 1.26 10.72 23.78
C ASN A 131 2.03 11.48 22.70
N GLY A 132 1.59 12.73 22.40
CA GLY A 132 2.17 13.56 21.34
C GLY A 132 1.85 13.10 19.93
N ARG A 133 0.95 12.11 19.74
CA ARG A 133 0.59 11.52 18.45
C ARG A 133 -0.91 11.41 18.18
N SER A 134 -1.74 11.77 19.13
CA SER A 134 -3.14 11.38 19.17
C SER A 134 -4.04 12.03 18.10
N PRO A 135 -4.03 13.32 17.85
CA PRO A 135 -4.88 13.90 16.81
C PRO A 135 -4.52 13.35 15.41
N LYS A 136 -3.24 13.10 15.16
CA LYS A 136 -2.74 12.67 13.85
C LYS A 136 -3.36 11.34 13.38
N ASN A 137 -3.55 10.37 14.26
CA ASN A 137 -4.11 9.07 13.86
C ASN A 137 -5.60 9.15 13.55
N ILE A 138 -6.35 9.95 14.33
CA ILE A 138 -7.76 10.22 14.06
C ILE A 138 -7.91 11.02 12.77
N HIS A 139 -7.13 12.08 12.59
CA HIS A 139 -7.16 12.88 11.36
C HIS A 139 -6.72 12.10 10.11
N GLN A 140 -5.84 11.11 10.26
CA GLN A 140 -5.49 10.26 9.12
C GLN A 140 -6.69 9.50 8.58
N HIS A 141 -7.60 9.07 9.47
CA HIS A 141 -8.82 8.33 9.12
C HIS A 141 -10.07 9.23 9.05
N GLU A 142 -9.92 10.55 9.12
CA GLU A 142 -11.03 11.49 9.27
C GLU A 142 -12.08 11.34 8.17
N GLU A 143 -11.67 11.28 6.91
CA GLU A 143 -12.60 11.12 5.78
C GLU A 143 -13.36 9.79 5.87
N THR A 144 -12.68 8.71 6.22
CA THR A 144 -13.32 7.40 6.40
C THR A 144 -14.30 7.43 7.57
N LEU A 145 -13.90 7.99 8.71
CA LEU A 145 -14.72 8.06 9.92
C LEU A 145 -15.96 8.95 9.73
N ARG A 146 -15.84 10.08 9.03
CA ARG A 146 -16.97 10.98 8.76
C ARG A 146 -17.95 10.45 7.74
N ASN A 147 -17.49 9.65 6.79
CA ASN A 147 -18.26 9.16 5.65
C ASN A 147 -18.61 7.66 5.77
N SER A 148 -18.61 7.11 6.99
CA SER A 148 -19.08 5.77 7.29
C SER A 148 -19.87 5.72 8.60
N THR A 149 -20.77 4.76 8.72
CA THR A 149 -21.32 4.32 10.00
C THR A 149 -20.32 3.41 10.72
N ALA A 150 -20.54 3.16 12.01
CA ALA A 150 -19.70 2.23 12.77
C ALA A 150 -19.72 0.81 12.19
N ASP A 151 -20.86 0.37 11.65
CA ASP A 151 -21.02 -0.97 11.08
C ASP A 151 -20.31 -1.05 9.70
N GLU A 152 -20.45 -0.05 8.84
CA GLU A 152 -19.72 0.02 7.56
C GLU A 152 -18.20 0.07 7.77
N TYR A 153 -17.73 0.86 8.75
CA TYR A 153 -16.31 0.87 9.12
C TYR A 153 -15.84 -0.50 9.58
N ALA A 154 -16.65 -1.19 10.41
CA ALA A 154 -16.30 -2.53 10.88
C ALA A 154 -16.22 -3.54 9.73
N GLU A 155 -17.13 -3.48 8.76
CA GLU A 155 -17.09 -4.33 7.56
C GLU A 155 -15.83 -4.08 6.73
N ILE A 156 -15.46 -2.82 6.53
CA ILE A 156 -14.22 -2.43 5.81
C ILE A 156 -13.00 -3.04 6.50
N VAL A 157 -12.86 -2.82 7.82
CA VAL A 157 -11.71 -3.30 8.58
C VAL A 157 -11.64 -4.83 8.63
N GLN A 158 -12.79 -5.50 8.80
CA GLN A 158 -12.85 -6.96 8.77
C GLN A 158 -12.48 -7.54 7.40
N TRP A 159 -12.84 -6.88 6.31
CA TRP A 159 -12.41 -7.26 4.97
C TRP A 159 -10.90 -7.06 4.81
N ALA A 160 -10.37 -5.92 5.23
CA ALA A 160 -8.93 -5.62 5.18
C ALA A 160 -8.07 -6.67 5.91
N CYS A 161 -8.54 -7.20 7.05
CA CYS A 161 -7.84 -8.27 7.79
C CYS A 161 -7.55 -9.52 6.95
N ARG A 162 -8.28 -9.72 5.87
CA ARG A 162 -8.18 -10.92 5.02
C ARG A 162 -7.35 -10.70 3.76
N LEU A 163 -6.98 -9.45 3.45
CA LEU A 163 -6.23 -9.13 2.25
C LEU A 163 -4.78 -9.64 2.34
N PRO A 164 -4.22 -10.15 1.25
CA PRO A 164 -2.80 -10.48 1.18
C PRO A 164 -1.94 -9.22 1.03
N ALA A 165 -0.72 -9.26 1.57
CA ALA A 165 0.22 -8.14 1.52
C ALA A 165 1.01 -8.06 0.19
N TRP A 166 1.08 -9.16 -0.59
CA TRP A 166 1.73 -9.20 -1.91
C TRP A 166 1.15 -10.31 -2.80
N LEU A 167 1.37 -10.15 -4.11
CA LEU A 167 1.07 -11.14 -5.14
C LEU A 167 2.32 -11.48 -5.93
N GLU A 168 2.61 -12.77 -6.11
CA GLU A 168 3.66 -13.26 -6.98
C GLU A 168 3.09 -14.25 -7.99
N LEU A 169 3.20 -13.90 -9.28
CA LEU A 169 2.82 -14.73 -10.42
C LEU A 169 4.06 -15.06 -11.27
N PRO A 170 4.01 -16.05 -12.15
CA PRO A 170 5.14 -16.39 -13.03
C PRO A 170 5.65 -15.19 -13.87
N GLY A 171 4.76 -14.29 -14.27
CA GLY A 171 5.07 -13.14 -15.12
C GLY A 171 5.31 -11.83 -14.40
N ILE A 172 4.70 -11.61 -13.23
CA ILE A 172 4.76 -10.31 -12.51
C ILE A 172 4.77 -10.50 -11.00
N ARG A 173 5.15 -9.41 -10.31
CA ARG A 173 5.02 -9.21 -8.87
C ARG A 173 4.23 -7.95 -8.61
N VAL A 174 3.37 -7.97 -7.58
CA VAL A 174 2.62 -6.78 -7.14
C VAL A 174 2.70 -6.67 -5.63
N VAL A 175 2.98 -5.48 -5.14
CA VAL A 175 3.10 -5.17 -3.71
C VAL A 175 2.58 -3.76 -3.46
N HIS A 176 2.20 -3.44 -2.22
CA HIS A 176 1.73 -2.09 -1.96
C HIS A 176 2.85 -1.04 -2.07
N ALA A 177 4.02 -1.23 -1.39
CA ALA A 177 5.09 -0.23 -1.42
C ALA A 177 6.46 -0.76 -1.88
N ALA A 178 6.97 -1.86 -1.31
CA ALA A 178 8.31 -2.32 -1.65
C ALA A 178 8.42 -3.85 -1.66
N TRP A 179 9.04 -4.39 -2.73
CA TRP A 179 9.32 -5.82 -2.85
C TRP A 179 10.65 -6.14 -2.17
N ILE A 180 10.61 -6.55 -0.91
CA ILE A 180 11.80 -6.79 -0.07
C ILE A 180 11.83 -8.27 0.36
N PRO A 181 12.52 -9.14 -0.41
CA PRO A 181 12.51 -10.58 -0.15
C PRO A 181 12.90 -10.99 1.27
N PRO A 182 13.90 -10.36 1.94
CA PRO A 182 14.20 -10.69 3.33
C PRO A 182 13.05 -10.41 4.29
N ALA A 183 12.36 -9.27 4.14
CA ALA A 183 11.20 -8.93 4.96
C ALA A 183 10.03 -9.90 4.71
N MET A 184 9.76 -10.23 3.43
CA MET A 184 8.71 -11.18 3.05
C MET A 184 8.98 -12.58 3.61
N ARG A 185 10.23 -13.08 3.56
CA ARG A 185 10.58 -14.37 4.18
C ARG A 185 10.33 -14.36 5.69
N LYS A 186 10.71 -13.29 6.39
CA LYS A 186 10.46 -13.16 7.83
C LYS A 186 8.96 -13.21 8.16
N LEU A 187 8.13 -12.59 7.33
CA LEU A 187 6.67 -12.64 7.46
C LEU A 187 6.09 -14.01 7.14
N ASP A 188 6.62 -14.72 6.16
CA ASP A 188 6.24 -16.10 5.86
C ASP A 188 6.62 -17.07 7.00
N ASP A 189 7.81 -16.90 7.59
CA ASP A 189 8.24 -17.68 8.74
C ASP A 189 7.34 -17.42 9.97
N TRP A 190 6.97 -16.17 10.20
CA TRP A 190 6.01 -15.81 11.25
C TRP A 190 4.64 -16.42 10.99
N ALA A 191 4.15 -16.35 9.77
CA ALA A 191 2.89 -16.95 9.36
C ALA A 191 2.87 -18.44 9.64
N GLY A 192 3.91 -19.17 9.19
CA GLY A 192 4.04 -20.62 9.41
C GLY A 192 4.06 -21.01 10.90
N LYS A 193 4.78 -20.23 11.74
CA LYS A 193 4.80 -20.44 13.20
C LYS A 193 3.43 -20.24 13.86
N ASN A 194 2.57 -19.45 13.26
CA ASN A 194 1.23 -19.13 13.76
C ASN A 194 0.11 -19.91 13.05
N GLY A 195 0.46 -20.94 12.27
CA GLY A 195 -0.50 -21.83 11.62
C GLY A 195 -1.28 -21.19 10.47
N ILE A 196 -0.78 -20.07 9.90
CA ILE A 196 -1.30 -19.48 8.67
C ILE A 196 -0.34 -19.74 7.50
N GLN A 197 -0.88 -19.82 6.29
CA GLN A 197 -0.11 -20.24 5.13
C GLN A 197 0.93 -19.20 4.70
N SER A 198 0.55 -17.95 4.56
CA SER A 198 1.40 -16.81 4.20
C SER A 198 0.64 -15.50 4.34
N LEU A 199 1.33 -14.37 4.50
CA LEU A 199 0.72 -13.05 4.35
C LEU A 199 0.54 -12.65 2.89
N GLY A 200 1.28 -13.24 1.95
CA GLY A 200 1.12 -13.03 0.52
C GLY A 200 0.48 -14.21 -0.19
N ILE A 201 0.27 -14.06 -1.49
CA ILE A 201 -0.18 -15.15 -2.38
C ILE A 201 0.84 -15.36 -3.50
N ARG A 202 1.26 -16.63 -3.68
CA ARG A 202 2.01 -17.11 -4.82
C ARG A 202 1.13 -18.06 -5.59
N ALA A 203 0.89 -17.79 -6.88
CA ALA A 203 -0.03 -18.57 -7.68
C ALA A 203 0.50 -18.80 -9.11
N ALA A 204 0.02 -19.87 -9.76
CA ALA A 204 0.40 -20.20 -11.13
C ALA A 204 -0.25 -19.28 -12.18
N SER A 205 -1.35 -18.62 -11.83
CA SER A 205 -2.05 -17.65 -12.67
C SER A 205 -2.85 -16.66 -11.82
N ILE A 206 -3.33 -15.58 -12.43
CA ILE A 206 -4.19 -14.61 -11.75
C ILE A 206 -5.52 -15.23 -11.31
N ASP A 207 -6.11 -16.13 -12.10
CA ASP A 207 -7.35 -16.80 -11.73
C ASP A 207 -7.17 -17.72 -10.50
N HIS A 208 -6.03 -18.42 -10.38
CA HIS A 208 -5.68 -19.15 -9.17
C HIS A 208 -5.47 -18.24 -7.97
N ALA A 209 -4.86 -17.07 -8.17
CA ALA A 209 -4.68 -16.08 -7.10
C ALA A 209 -6.02 -15.55 -6.60
N ILE A 210 -6.94 -15.21 -7.49
CA ILE A 210 -8.30 -14.75 -7.16
C ILE A 210 -9.07 -15.85 -6.41
N ALA A 211 -8.99 -17.09 -6.86
CA ALA A 211 -9.61 -18.23 -6.15
C ALA A 211 -9.03 -18.38 -4.73
N ALA A 212 -7.71 -18.34 -4.59
CA ALA A 212 -7.04 -18.41 -3.29
C ALA A 212 -7.43 -17.23 -2.37
N GLN A 213 -7.61 -16.02 -2.89
CA GLN A 213 -8.09 -14.88 -2.10
C GLN A 213 -9.53 -15.08 -1.63
N ARG A 214 -10.39 -15.62 -2.47
CA ARG A 214 -11.78 -15.93 -2.09
C ARG A 214 -11.85 -17.02 -1.00
N ASP A 215 -10.99 -18.02 -1.07
CA ASP A 215 -10.87 -19.07 -0.03
C ASP A 215 -10.35 -18.46 1.28
N ARG A 216 -9.36 -17.53 1.20
CA ARG A 216 -8.82 -16.80 2.34
C ARG A 216 -9.90 -16.02 3.08
N SER A 217 -10.92 -15.54 2.38
CA SER A 217 -12.06 -14.83 2.98
C SER A 217 -13.07 -15.73 3.68
N LYS A 218 -13.06 -17.04 3.41
CA LYS A 218 -14.08 -18.01 3.88
C LYS A 218 -13.57 -19.00 4.93
N ALA A 219 -12.28 -19.34 4.88
CA ALA A 219 -11.72 -20.40 5.71
C ALA A 219 -10.87 -19.86 6.87
N PRO A 220 -11.07 -20.31 8.11
CA PRO A 220 -10.20 -19.97 9.24
C PRO A 220 -8.79 -20.56 9.02
N GLY A 221 -7.76 -19.85 9.54
CA GLY A 221 -6.36 -20.31 9.46
C GLY A 221 -5.62 -19.98 8.15
N ILE A 222 -6.28 -19.33 7.18
CA ILE A 222 -5.62 -18.88 5.94
C ILE A 222 -5.15 -17.43 6.06
N ALA A 223 -5.93 -16.55 6.67
CA ALA A 223 -5.57 -15.17 6.98
C ALA A 223 -5.34 -14.99 8.49
N PRO A 224 -4.55 -13.98 8.93
CA PRO A 224 -4.40 -13.69 10.34
C PRO A 224 -5.75 -13.36 10.99
N SER A 225 -6.04 -14.02 12.12
CA SER A 225 -7.17 -13.64 12.99
C SER A 225 -6.86 -12.32 13.73
N PRO A 226 -7.87 -11.64 14.31
CA PRO A 226 -7.62 -10.44 15.10
C PRO A 226 -6.56 -10.60 16.21
N PRO A 227 -6.50 -11.70 17.00
CA PRO A 227 -5.38 -11.91 17.92
C PRO A 227 -4.00 -12.00 17.24
N LEU A 228 -3.91 -12.63 16.08
CA LEU A 228 -2.63 -12.71 15.34
C LEU A 228 -2.26 -11.35 14.74
N TRP A 229 -3.21 -10.57 14.26
CA TRP A 229 -2.95 -9.19 13.87
C TRP A 229 -2.49 -8.35 15.05
N HIS A 230 -3.11 -8.54 16.22
CA HIS A 230 -2.67 -7.86 17.44
C HIS A 230 -1.22 -8.19 17.78
N ASP A 231 -0.84 -9.46 17.75
CA ASP A 231 0.54 -9.89 18.04
C ASP A 231 1.54 -9.34 17.01
N LEU A 232 1.16 -9.31 15.72
CA LEU A 232 1.99 -8.75 14.64
C LEU A 232 2.14 -7.23 14.75
N LEU A 233 1.10 -6.51 15.17
CA LEU A 233 1.04 -5.05 15.18
C LEU A 233 1.29 -4.43 16.57
N ASN A 234 1.24 -5.22 17.63
CA ASN A 234 1.48 -4.74 19.01
C ASN A 234 2.97 -4.60 19.28
N LEU A 235 3.54 -3.54 18.78
CA LEU A 235 4.94 -3.23 18.96
C LEU A 235 5.09 -2.24 20.10
N GLY A 236 5.57 -2.72 21.20
CA GLY A 236 5.86 -1.92 22.39
C GLY A 236 6.82 -0.76 22.15
N SER A 237 7.60 -0.78 21.06
CA SER A 237 8.46 0.35 20.69
C SER A 237 8.99 0.24 19.26
N ILE A 238 8.14 0.43 18.27
CA ILE A 238 8.57 0.52 16.85
C ILE A 238 9.77 1.47 16.67
N ARG A 239 9.88 2.56 17.46
CA ARG A 239 11.00 3.50 17.34
C ARG A 239 12.33 2.97 17.83
N ALA A 240 12.37 2.19 18.93
CA ALA A 240 13.62 1.61 19.44
C ALA A 240 14.08 0.44 18.57
N GLU A 241 13.14 -0.24 17.92
CA GLU A 241 13.40 -1.40 17.07
C GLU A 241 13.67 -1.02 15.62
N ARG A 242 13.21 0.13 15.13
CA ARG A 242 13.61 0.69 13.82
C ARG A 242 15.12 0.92 13.70
N ALA A 243 15.80 1.12 14.83
CA ALA A 243 17.26 1.21 14.89
C ALA A 243 17.99 -0.13 14.76
N ARG A 244 17.27 -1.26 14.64
CA ARG A 244 17.88 -2.60 14.46
C ARG A 244 17.34 -3.25 13.19
N PRO A 245 18.20 -3.53 12.18
CA PRO A 245 17.80 -4.04 10.87
C PRO A 245 16.99 -5.34 10.89
N ASP A 246 17.17 -6.17 11.92
CA ASP A 246 16.61 -7.53 12.01
C ASP A 246 15.47 -7.66 13.01
N SER A 247 14.92 -6.53 13.51
CA SER A 247 14.21 -6.57 14.77
C SER A 247 12.92 -7.35 14.76
N CYS A 248 11.85 -6.99 14.11
CA CYS A 248 10.63 -7.76 14.25
C CYS A 248 9.79 -7.84 12.98
N GLU A 249 8.83 -8.75 13.02
CA GLU A 249 7.93 -9.04 11.91
C GLU A 249 7.09 -7.83 11.53
N ALA A 250 6.76 -6.97 12.47
CA ALA A 250 5.99 -5.79 12.16
C ALA A 250 6.82 -4.71 11.44
N VAL A 251 8.11 -4.58 11.73
CA VAL A 251 9.01 -3.75 10.91
C VAL A 251 9.12 -4.33 9.51
N ALA A 252 9.17 -5.66 9.37
CA ALA A 252 9.13 -6.32 8.08
C ALA A 252 7.84 -5.99 7.30
N LEU A 253 6.69 -6.02 7.97
CA LEU A 253 5.41 -5.63 7.37
C LEU A 253 5.38 -4.14 6.99
N GLU A 254 5.85 -3.25 7.87
CA GLU A 254 5.94 -1.82 7.54
C GLU A 254 6.80 -1.56 6.31
N ARG A 255 7.93 -2.27 6.15
CA ARG A 255 8.78 -2.13 4.96
C ARG A 255 8.08 -2.55 3.67
N VAL A 256 7.34 -3.64 3.71
CA VAL A 256 6.56 -4.10 2.56
C VAL A 256 5.44 -3.13 2.21
N LEU A 257 4.81 -2.50 3.22
CA LEU A 257 3.63 -1.65 3.05
C LEU A 257 3.92 -0.14 3.06
N LYS A 258 5.09 0.31 3.51
CA LYS A 258 5.45 1.75 3.56
C LYS A 258 6.77 2.06 2.86
N GLY A 259 7.45 1.00 2.37
CA GLY A 259 8.77 1.15 1.76
C GLY A 259 9.87 1.42 2.79
N VAL A 260 11.00 1.84 2.29
CA VAL A 260 12.19 2.16 3.07
C VAL A 260 12.35 3.67 3.14
N GLU A 261 12.68 4.18 4.32
CA GLU A 261 12.91 5.61 4.56
C GLU A 261 14.37 5.84 4.98
N ALA A 262 14.96 6.93 4.47
CA ALA A 262 16.26 7.45 4.86
C ALA A 262 16.11 8.63 5.80
N GLU A 263 16.77 8.61 6.97
CA GLU A 263 16.82 9.78 7.84
C GLU A 263 17.62 10.89 7.15
N LEU A 264 17.03 12.08 7.08
CA LEU A 264 17.69 13.26 6.54
C LEU A 264 18.77 13.77 7.51
N PRO A 265 19.79 14.48 7.04
CA PRO A 265 20.78 15.09 7.90
C PRO A 265 20.16 15.97 8.98
N ASP A 266 20.85 16.12 10.11
CA ASP A 266 20.39 16.94 11.24
C ASP A 266 19.99 18.36 10.78
N GLY A 267 18.81 18.78 11.21
CA GLY A 267 18.25 20.08 10.88
C GLY A 267 17.59 20.17 9.49
N VAL A 268 17.57 19.11 8.71
CA VAL A 268 16.86 19.04 7.43
C VAL A 268 15.50 18.38 7.61
N SER A 269 14.46 19.00 7.07
CA SER A 269 13.11 18.43 6.98
C SER A 269 12.43 18.92 5.70
N TYR A 270 11.40 18.23 5.28
CA TYR A 270 10.50 18.70 4.23
C TYR A 270 9.04 18.54 4.65
N CYS A 271 8.17 19.38 4.10
CA CYS A 271 6.74 19.32 4.34
C CYS A 271 6.10 18.36 3.32
N ASP A 272 5.41 17.31 3.81
CA ASP A 272 4.67 16.39 2.94
C ASP A 272 3.35 16.99 2.44
N VAL A 273 2.63 16.27 1.55
CA VAL A 273 1.34 16.70 1.00
C VAL A 273 0.27 16.96 2.06
N MET A 274 0.42 16.36 3.24
CA MET A 274 -0.46 16.56 4.41
C MET A 274 0.03 17.68 5.33
N LYS A 275 0.99 18.50 4.87
CA LYS A 275 1.63 19.58 5.64
C LYS A 275 2.26 19.13 6.95
N VAL A 276 2.82 17.93 6.96
CA VAL A 276 3.57 17.36 8.09
C VAL A 276 5.06 17.43 7.79
N ASP A 277 5.83 17.99 8.74
CA ASP A 277 7.29 18.02 8.65
C ASP A 277 7.84 16.59 8.79
N ARG A 278 8.68 16.21 7.82
CA ARG A 278 9.33 14.91 7.72
C ARG A 278 10.83 15.05 7.86
N HIS A 279 11.42 14.26 8.74
CA HIS A 279 12.87 14.16 8.95
C HIS A 279 13.46 12.90 8.31
N ALA A 280 12.66 12.12 7.61
CA ALA A 280 13.09 10.98 6.84
C ALA A 280 12.39 10.99 5.48
N VAL A 281 13.10 10.57 4.44
CA VAL A 281 12.59 10.54 3.07
C VAL A 281 12.48 9.10 2.57
N ARG A 282 11.41 8.81 1.84
CA ARG A 282 11.24 7.53 1.14
C ARG A 282 12.26 7.41 0.03
N VAL A 283 12.84 6.22 -0.14
CA VAL A 283 13.94 6.00 -1.07
C VAL A 283 13.68 4.85 -2.02
N ARG A 284 14.42 4.82 -3.11
CA ARG A 284 14.32 3.82 -4.18
C ARG A 284 14.87 2.48 -3.70
N TRP A 285 14.00 1.62 -3.19
CA TRP A 285 14.34 0.28 -2.72
C TRP A 285 14.85 -0.66 -3.83
N PHE A 286 14.66 -0.30 -5.07
CA PHE A 286 14.99 -1.09 -6.25
C PHE A 286 16.33 -0.69 -6.93
N GLU A 287 17.01 0.34 -6.44
CA GLU A 287 18.30 0.81 -6.94
C GLU A 287 19.36 0.82 -5.84
N PRO A 288 20.66 0.67 -6.17
CA PRO A 288 21.71 0.76 -5.16
C PRO A 288 21.85 2.20 -4.63
N ALA A 289 21.95 2.32 -3.30
CA ALA A 289 22.03 3.60 -2.61
C ALA A 289 23.48 4.13 -2.45
N ALA A 290 24.49 3.26 -2.54
CA ALA A 290 25.87 3.64 -2.30
C ALA A 290 26.33 4.80 -3.17
N GLY A 291 26.80 5.87 -2.54
CA GLY A 291 27.33 7.06 -3.22
C GLY A 291 26.26 7.99 -3.81
N ARG A 292 24.99 7.68 -3.69
CA ARG A 292 23.88 8.55 -4.12
C ARG A 292 23.63 9.68 -3.13
N THR A 293 23.22 10.82 -3.62
CA THR A 293 22.70 11.89 -2.77
C THR A 293 21.24 11.60 -2.39
N PHE A 294 20.72 12.27 -1.36
CA PHE A 294 19.34 12.07 -0.91
C PHE A 294 18.33 12.35 -2.02
N ASP A 295 18.51 13.42 -2.78
CA ASP A 295 17.61 13.77 -3.90
C ASP A 295 17.71 12.80 -5.07
N GLU A 296 18.91 12.28 -5.40
CA GLU A 296 19.07 11.27 -6.45
C GLU A 296 18.36 9.96 -6.11
N HIS A 297 18.30 9.61 -4.82
CA HIS A 297 17.73 8.33 -4.35
C HIS A 297 16.33 8.46 -3.79
N ALA A 298 15.83 9.67 -3.55
CA ALA A 298 14.49 9.90 -3.04
C ALA A 298 13.40 9.40 -4.02
N LEU A 299 12.40 8.72 -3.46
CA LEU A 299 11.20 8.25 -4.15
C LEU A 299 10.02 9.12 -3.73
N VAL A 300 10.03 10.36 -4.17
CA VAL A 300 9.06 11.41 -3.87
C VAL A 300 8.81 12.25 -5.11
N ARG A 301 7.76 13.08 -5.08
CA ARG A 301 7.48 14.04 -6.17
C ARG A 301 8.65 14.98 -6.42
N ARG A 302 8.78 15.46 -7.64
CA ARG A 302 9.87 16.35 -8.10
C ARG A 302 10.00 17.59 -7.23
N ASP A 303 8.89 18.26 -6.88
CA ASP A 303 8.89 19.46 -6.05
C ASP A 303 9.49 19.21 -4.65
N VAL A 304 9.19 18.09 -4.04
CA VAL A 304 9.79 17.64 -2.76
C VAL A 304 11.26 17.28 -2.95
N ARG A 305 11.61 16.57 -4.01
CA ARG A 305 13.00 16.21 -4.34
C ARG A 305 13.88 17.43 -4.53
N ASP A 306 13.37 18.46 -5.25
CA ASP A 306 14.10 19.70 -5.46
C ASP A 306 14.31 20.49 -4.16
N ALA A 307 13.37 20.40 -3.21
CA ALA A 307 13.54 20.96 -1.85
C ALA A 307 14.64 20.20 -1.09
N ILE A 308 14.61 18.87 -1.10
CA ILE A 308 15.62 18.03 -0.46
C ILE A 308 17.01 18.33 -1.03
N ALA A 309 17.16 18.45 -2.35
CA ALA A 309 18.43 18.77 -3.00
C ALA A 309 19.02 20.10 -2.49
N ARG A 310 18.17 21.13 -2.35
CA ARG A 310 18.60 22.45 -1.81
C ARG A 310 19.06 22.37 -0.36
N ASP A 311 18.29 21.65 0.47
CA ASP A 311 18.49 21.67 1.92
C ASP A 311 19.58 20.69 2.37
N THR A 312 19.75 19.55 1.68
CA THR A 312 20.82 18.57 1.95
C THR A 312 22.17 18.99 1.35
N ARG A 313 22.19 19.94 0.40
CA ARG A 313 23.41 20.45 -0.27
C ARG A 313 24.31 19.36 -0.82
N GLY A 314 23.75 18.31 -1.39
CA GLY A 314 24.47 17.19 -1.96
C GLY A 314 25.00 16.18 -0.93
N ALA A 315 24.49 16.20 0.30
CA ALA A 315 24.80 15.16 1.28
C ALA A 315 24.44 13.78 0.70
N ARG A 316 25.30 12.79 0.99
CA ARG A 316 25.12 11.43 0.49
C ARG A 316 24.51 10.54 1.54
N ILE A 317 23.74 9.55 1.10
CA ILE A 317 23.25 8.48 1.95
C ILE A 317 24.46 7.73 2.49
N GLY A 318 24.61 7.71 3.80
CA GLY A 318 25.77 7.14 4.48
C GLY A 318 25.80 5.62 4.45
N GLU A 319 27.01 5.05 4.68
CA GLU A 319 27.23 3.60 4.76
C GLU A 319 26.56 2.96 6.01
N SER A 320 26.21 3.77 7.01
CA SER A 320 25.56 3.31 8.26
C SER A 320 24.06 3.13 8.15
N TYR A 321 23.54 3.09 6.93
CA TYR A 321 22.14 2.78 6.75
C TYR A 321 21.88 1.32 7.09
N ASP A 322 21.00 1.06 8.00
CA ASP A 322 20.57 -0.17 8.69
C ASP A 322 20.50 -1.51 7.91
N GLY A 323 21.36 -1.75 6.90
CA GLY A 323 21.40 -3.00 6.14
C GLY A 323 20.12 -3.32 5.36
N ILE A 324 19.25 -2.31 5.13
CA ILE A 324 17.92 -2.46 4.57
C ILE A 324 17.86 -1.98 3.13
N LEU A 325 18.64 -0.93 2.82
CA LEU A 325 18.77 -0.46 1.45
C LEU A 325 19.72 -1.36 0.67
N PRO A 326 19.40 -1.64 -0.59
CA PRO A 326 20.39 -2.25 -1.46
C PRO A 326 21.55 -1.26 -1.62
N MET A 327 22.67 -1.54 -0.97
CA MET A 327 23.87 -0.70 -1.09
C MET A 327 24.65 -1.01 -2.35
N THR A 328 24.55 -2.23 -2.86
CA THR A 328 25.23 -2.70 -4.06
C THR A 328 24.26 -3.10 -5.15
N PRO A 329 24.69 -3.13 -6.44
CA PRO A 329 23.84 -3.63 -7.54
C PRO A 329 23.34 -5.07 -7.33
N ALA A 330 24.08 -5.90 -6.61
CA ALA A 330 23.69 -7.29 -6.32
C ALA A 330 22.53 -7.39 -5.31
N GLU A 331 22.34 -6.38 -4.48
CA GLU A 331 21.24 -6.29 -3.50
C GLU A 331 20.02 -5.58 -4.05
N ALA A 332 20.18 -4.82 -5.14
CA ALA A 332 19.08 -4.11 -5.80
C ALA A 332 18.17 -5.08 -6.56
N TYR A 333 16.99 -4.59 -6.95
CA TYR A 333 16.06 -5.36 -7.78
C TYR A 333 16.64 -5.53 -9.18
N SER A 334 17.07 -6.75 -9.52
CA SER A 334 17.76 -7.00 -10.79
C SER A 334 16.84 -6.73 -11.99
N ALA A 335 17.42 -6.16 -13.07
CA ALA A 335 16.74 -5.99 -14.34
C ALA A 335 16.30 -7.32 -15.00
N ASP A 336 16.90 -8.46 -14.60
CA ASP A 336 16.51 -9.78 -15.06
C ASP A 336 15.35 -10.40 -14.29
N GLU A 337 14.94 -9.77 -13.19
CA GLU A 337 13.76 -10.17 -12.42
C GLU A 337 12.46 -9.85 -13.17
N ARG A 338 11.37 -10.45 -12.73
CA ARG A 338 10.02 -10.19 -13.26
C ARG A 338 9.64 -8.73 -13.05
N PRO A 339 8.81 -8.14 -13.92
CA PRO A 339 8.20 -6.85 -13.63
C PRO A 339 7.55 -6.81 -12.25
N VAL A 340 7.77 -5.68 -11.53
CA VAL A 340 7.16 -5.41 -10.23
C VAL A 340 6.38 -4.11 -10.28
N PHE A 341 5.13 -4.18 -9.80
CA PHE A 341 4.22 -3.04 -9.68
C PHE A 341 3.97 -2.70 -8.23
N PHE A 342 3.90 -1.41 -7.93
CA PHE A 342 3.63 -0.93 -6.57
C PHE A 342 2.93 0.43 -6.57
N GLY A 343 2.33 0.81 -5.41
CA GLY A 343 1.66 2.09 -5.14
C GLY A 343 2.35 2.91 -4.07
N HIS A 344 1.59 3.51 -3.14
CA HIS A 344 2.02 4.13 -1.89
C HIS A 344 2.70 5.51 -1.99
N TYR A 345 3.45 5.79 -3.04
CA TYR A 345 4.40 6.92 -3.03
C TYR A 345 3.78 8.25 -3.45
N GLY A 346 2.55 8.25 -3.93
CA GLY A 346 1.84 9.47 -4.30
C GLY A 346 2.58 10.30 -5.34
N LEU A 347 3.09 9.66 -6.37
CA LEU A 347 3.84 10.30 -7.44
C LEU A 347 2.92 11.00 -8.44
N ARG A 348 3.48 11.72 -9.38
CA ARG A 348 2.81 12.18 -10.60
C ARG A 348 3.41 11.47 -11.81
N ARG A 349 2.67 11.39 -12.89
CA ARG A 349 3.13 10.75 -14.12
C ARG A 349 4.51 11.26 -14.59
N VAL A 350 4.74 12.55 -14.46
CA VAL A 350 6.03 13.19 -14.79
C VAL A 350 7.20 12.74 -13.92
N ASP A 351 6.93 12.20 -12.73
CA ASP A 351 7.96 11.71 -11.81
C ASP A 351 8.42 10.29 -12.16
N THR A 352 7.62 9.54 -12.95
CA THR A 352 7.86 8.13 -13.28
C THR A 352 8.46 7.90 -14.65
N ILE A 353 8.45 8.90 -15.54
CA ILE A 353 8.87 8.76 -16.94
C ILE A 353 10.41 8.74 -17.09
N ASP A 354 11.15 9.40 -16.21
CA ASP A 354 12.60 9.52 -16.32
C ASP A 354 13.34 8.72 -15.23
N ARG A 355 14.09 7.68 -15.63
CA ARG A 355 15.15 7.01 -14.83
C ARG A 355 14.73 5.81 -13.95
N TRP A 356 13.72 5.06 -14.33
CA TRP A 356 13.36 3.84 -13.61
C TRP A 356 13.96 2.60 -14.30
N PRO A 357 14.28 1.52 -13.54
CA PRO A 357 14.53 0.22 -14.14
C PRO A 357 13.35 -0.21 -15.00
N LEU A 358 13.64 -0.78 -16.17
CA LEU A 358 12.60 -1.13 -17.15
C LEU A 358 11.64 -2.24 -16.71
N ASN A 359 11.84 -2.81 -15.53
CA ASN A 359 10.98 -3.84 -14.94
C ASN A 359 10.33 -3.40 -13.62
N VAL A 360 10.28 -2.07 -13.36
CA VAL A 360 9.71 -1.51 -12.11
C VAL A 360 8.72 -0.40 -12.48
N ALA A 361 7.51 -0.43 -11.92
CA ALA A 361 6.52 0.63 -12.14
C ALA A 361 5.71 0.95 -10.88
N CYS A 362 5.63 2.25 -10.53
CA CYS A 362 4.66 2.78 -9.59
C CYS A 362 3.35 3.10 -10.32
N VAL A 363 2.24 2.72 -9.73
CA VAL A 363 0.89 2.99 -10.26
C VAL A 363 0.09 3.97 -9.39
N ASP A 364 0.63 4.40 -8.23
CA ASP A 364 0.00 5.42 -7.40
C ASP A 364 0.34 6.83 -7.90
N MET A 365 -0.65 7.47 -8.53
CA MET A 365 -0.56 8.82 -9.07
C MET A 365 -1.36 9.84 -8.25
N SER A 366 -1.45 9.65 -6.93
CA SER A 366 -2.11 10.58 -6.00
C SER A 366 -3.58 10.86 -6.35
N ALA A 367 -4.39 9.84 -6.56
CA ALA A 367 -5.79 9.95 -7.02
C ALA A 367 -6.64 10.99 -6.26
N PHE A 368 -6.35 11.22 -4.99
CA PHE A 368 -7.06 12.16 -4.12
C PHE A 368 -6.62 13.63 -4.27
N ASP A 369 -5.43 13.91 -4.82
CA ASP A 369 -4.82 15.24 -4.93
C ASP A 369 -5.03 15.84 -6.34
N THR A 370 -6.29 15.89 -6.78
CA THR A 370 -6.66 16.33 -8.14
C THR A 370 -6.29 17.78 -8.43
N ASP A 371 -6.34 18.66 -7.42
CA ASP A 371 -5.97 20.08 -7.55
C ASP A 371 -4.47 20.23 -7.89
N ALA A 372 -3.64 19.29 -7.43
CA ALA A 372 -2.23 19.24 -7.77
C ALA A 372 -1.93 18.33 -8.98
N GLY A 373 -2.94 17.91 -9.73
CA GLY A 373 -2.79 17.06 -10.92
C GLY A 373 -2.64 15.58 -10.64
N GLY A 374 -3.14 15.12 -9.49
CA GLY A 374 -3.27 13.70 -9.17
C GLY A 374 -4.37 13.02 -9.99
N GLU A 375 -4.20 11.75 -10.26
CA GLU A 375 -5.11 10.93 -11.07
C GLU A 375 -5.12 9.48 -10.58
N LEU A 376 -6.25 8.79 -10.70
CA LEU A 376 -6.27 7.35 -10.51
C LEU A 376 -5.76 6.67 -11.77
N ALA A 377 -4.72 5.86 -11.63
CA ALA A 377 -4.05 5.24 -12.77
C ALA A 377 -4.04 3.71 -12.67
N ALA A 378 -3.95 3.07 -13.82
CA ALA A 378 -3.69 1.65 -13.95
C ALA A 378 -2.63 1.39 -15.03
N TYR A 379 -1.77 0.40 -14.81
CA TYR A 379 -0.88 -0.12 -15.83
C TYR A 379 -1.50 -1.34 -16.50
N ARG A 380 -1.60 -1.32 -17.84
CA ARG A 380 -2.15 -2.41 -18.66
C ARG A 380 -1.06 -3.41 -19.04
N TRP A 381 -0.76 -4.35 -18.18
CA TRP A 381 0.22 -5.40 -18.44
C TRP A 381 -0.36 -6.52 -19.32
N SER A 382 0.40 -6.95 -20.33
CA SER A 382 -0.01 -7.99 -21.29
C SER A 382 1.07 -9.06 -21.54
N GLY A 383 2.03 -9.18 -20.59
CA GLY A 383 3.10 -10.20 -20.67
C GLY A 383 4.49 -9.64 -20.98
N GLU A 384 4.63 -8.33 -21.14
CA GLU A 384 5.91 -7.67 -21.39
C GLU A 384 6.83 -7.72 -20.14
N ARG A 385 8.12 -7.92 -20.38
CA ARG A 385 9.17 -7.85 -19.34
C ARG A 385 9.76 -6.44 -19.18
N ILE A 386 9.73 -5.68 -20.26
CA ILE A 386 10.15 -4.27 -20.29
C ILE A 386 8.88 -3.45 -20.23
N LEU A 387 8.74 -2.68 -19.15
CA LEU A 387 7.57 -1.85 -18.91
C LEU A 387 7.69 -0.52 -19.66
N ASP A 388 6.56 -0.05 -20.19
CA ASP A 388 6.45 1.27 -20.84
C ASP A 388 5.29 2.06 -20.21
N PRO A 389 5.52 2.75 -19.08
CA PRO A 389 4.48 3.53 -18.42
C PRO A 389 3.91 4.65 -19.29
N ALA A 390 4.69 5.16 -20.26
CA ALA A 390 4.22 6.21 -21.15
C ALA A 390 3.10 5.75 -22.09
N GLN A 391 3.14 4.49 -22.52
CA GLN A 391 2.15 3.91 -23.43
C GLN A 391 1.08 3.08 -22.74
N GLN A 392 1.45 2.36 -21.66
CA GLN A 392 0.58 1.37 -21.03
C GLN A 392 -0.17 1.89 -19.80
N MET A 393 0.17 3.09 -19.29
CA MET A 393 -0.55 3.67 -18.16
C MET A 393 -1.79 4.42 -18.64
N VAL A 394 -2.94 3.98 -18.15
CA VAL A 394 -4.26 4.60 -18.33
C VAL A 394 -4.65 5.31 -17.04
N SER A 395 -5.18 6.50 -17.12
CA SER A 395 -5.62 7.26 -15.96
C SER A 395 -6.94 7.99 -16.19
N CYS A 396 -7.64 8.26 -15.09
CA CYS A 396 -8.87 9.04 -15.09
C CYS A 396 -8.86 10.08 -13.97
N ASN A 397 -9.26 11.29 -14.34
CA ASN A 397 -9.75 12.32 -13.42
C ASN A 397 -11.25 12.43 -13.65
N ALA A 398 -12.07 12.25 -12.63
CA ALA A 398 -13.47 12.64 -12.74
C ALA A 398 -13.48 14.15 -12.99
N ARG A 399 -13.82 14.56 -14.21
CA ARG A 399 -14.04 15.97 -14.50
C ARG A 399 -15.27 16.40 -13.69
N ARG A 400 -15.07 17.41 -12.82
CA ARG A 400 -16.16 18.11 -12.15
C ARG A 400 -17.08 18.76 -13.18
#